data_d775bbed771ad1693e7ca6416c9086d4
#
_entry.id   d775bbed771ad1693e7ca6416c9086d4
#
_cell.length_a   1.000
_cell.length_b   1.000
_cell.length_c   1.000
_cell.angle_alpha   90.00
_cell.angle_beta   90.00
_cell.angle_gamma   90.00
#
_symmetry.space_group_name_H-M   'P 1'
#
loop_
_entity.id
_entity.type
_entity.pdbx_description
1 polymer ?
#
loop_
_entity_poly.entity_id
_entity_poly.type
_entity_poly.pdbx_seq_one_letter_code
_entity_poly.pdbx_strand_id
1 'polypeptide(L)'
;FAFDELTTLMNTRSYQEDSVERTFRWARRCVDEHQRLTAERLGKPYQALYGVVQGANYEDLRRRAASQIASLDFDGVGIGGAIEKRIIGDTCAWICDAMPENRPRHVLGIASVDDIFACVENGGDTFDCVAPARCARNGAIYTRSGRYNIKRAQHKFDFGPLEEGCDCYTCRHYSRAYVDHLLRAREFNGFTLATIHNEHFFVKLLDDIRASIDG
;
A
#
# COMPACT_ATOMS: atom_id res chain seq x y z
N PHE A 1 3.50 -9.12 9.47
CA PHE A 1 4.71 -8.29 9.54
C PHE A 1 5.35 -8.39 10.92
N ALA A 2 6.69 -8.36 10.99
CA ALA A 2 7.43 -8.26 12.23
C ALA A 2 7.18 -6.91 12.91
N PHE A 3 7.43 -6.82 14.20
CA PHE A 3 7.38 -5.56 14.92
C PHE A 3 8.49 -4.62 14.46
N ASP A 4 8.15 -3.36 14.26
CA ASP A 4 9.04 -2.29 13.86
C ASP A 4 8.76 -1.01 14.65
N GLU A 5 9.67 -0.06 14.61
CA GLU A 5 9.46 1.26 15.17
C GLU A 5 9.24 2.29 14.06
N LEU A 6 7.98 2.67 13.86
CA LEU A 6 7.61 3.73 12.94
C LEU A 6 8.13 5.08 13.46
N THR A 7 8.91 5.76 12.63
CA THR A 7 9.38 7.12 12.90
C THR A 7 8.71 8.14 12.00
N THR A 8 8.89 9.43 12.30
CA THR A 8 8.43 10.54 11.47
C THR A 8 9.62 11.27 10.85
N LEU A 9 9.39 12.06 9.80
CA LEU A 9 10.44 12.91 9.21
C LEU A 9 10.94 14.01 10.16
N MET A 10 10.23 14.27 11.26
CA MET A 10 10.62 15.25 12.30
C MET A 10 11.62 14.69 13.32
N ASN A 11 11.79 13.37 13.38
CA ASN A 11 12.75 12.76 14.29
C ASN A 11 14.18 13.06 13.84
N THR A 12 15.07 13.24 14.82
CA THR A 12 16.51 13.48 14.55
C THR A 12 17.14 12.26 13.87
N ARG A 13 18.24 12.47 13.16
CA ARG A 13 19.00 11.38 12.55
C ARG A 13 19.43 10.34 13.58
N SER A 14 19.91 10.76 14.75
CA SER A 14 20.30 9.84 15.82
C SER A 14 19.14 8.96 16.27
N TYR A 15 17.91 9.53 16.39
CA TYR A 15 16.73 8.74 16.71
C TYR A 15 16.38 7.74 15.60
N GLN A 16 16.55 8.13 14.33
CA GLN A 16 16.35 7.22 13.19
C GLN A 16 17.33 6.03 13.23
N GLU A 17 18.59 6.29 13.59
CA GLU A 17 19.62 5.25 13.77
C GLU A 17 19.23 4.28 14.89
N ASP A 18 18.80 4.79 16.04
CA ASP A 18 18.35 3.98 17.17
C ASP A 18 17.09 3.15 16.83
N SER A 19 16.18 3.74 16.06
CA SER A 19 14.96 3.07 15.58
C SER A 19 15.27 1.90 14.65
N VAL A 20 16.21 2.07 13.71
CA VAL A 20 16.66 0.99 12.82
C VAL A 20 17.25 -0.18 13.63
N GLU A 21 18.12 0.10 14.59
CA GLU A 21 18.71 -0.93 15.45
C GLU A 21 17.66 -1.64 16.35
N ARG A 22 16.67 -0.89 16.86
CA ARG A 22 15.57 -1.44 17.64
C ARG A 22 14.69 -2.33 16.80
N THR A 23 14.33 -1.88 15.60
CA THR A 23 13.55 -2.65 14.62
C THR A 23 14.27 -3.96 14.27
N PHE A 24 15.57 -3.92 14.03
CA PHE A 24 16.36 -5.13 13.76
C PHE A 24 16.37 -6.13 14.95
N ARG A 25 16.55 -5.65 16.19
CA ARG A 25 16.47 -6.52 17.38
C ARG A 25 15.09 -7.17 17.52
N TRP A 26 14.02 -6.42 17.23
CA TRP A 26 12.65 -6.97 17.26
C TRP A 26 12.41 -7.95 16.11
N ALA A 27 12.92 -7.66 14.92
CA ALA A 27 12.83 -8.55 13.77
C ALA A 27 13.41 -9.94 14.07
N ARG A 28 14.59 -10.01 14.70
CA ARG A 28 15.20 -11.28 15.13
C ARG A 28 14.27 -12.06 16.08
N ARG A 29 13.75 -11.40 17.09
CA ARG A 29 12.80 -12.03 18.05
C ARG A 29 11.52 -12.50 17.37
N CYS A 30 11.04 -11.77 16.35
CA CYS A 30 9.86 -12.18 15.59
C CYS A 30 10.15 -13.43 14.76
N VAL A 31 11.31 -13.53 14.13
CA VAL A 31 11.70 -14.74 13.37
C VAL A 31 11.81 -15.95 14.30
N ASP A 32 12.53 -15.81 15.41
CA ASP A 32 12.71 -16.90 16.39
C ASP A 32 11.36 -17.44 16.88
N GLU A 33 10.45 -16.54 17.27
CA GLU A 33 9.13 -16.93 17.79
C GLU A 33 8.21 -17.45 16.68
N HIS A 34 8.28 -16.88 15.47
CA HIS A 34 7.52 -17.38 14.33
C HIS A 34 7.90 -18.82 13.97
N GLN A 35 9.19 -19.13 13.92
CA GLN A 35 9.69 -20.48 13.67
C GLN A 35 9.23 -21.46 14.75
N ARG A 36 9.34 -21.07 16.03
CA ARG A 36 8.86 -21.88 17.16
C ARG A 36 7.36 -22.19 17.04
N LEU A 37 6.54 -21.16 16.83
CA LEU A 37 5.08 -21.31 16.71
C LEU A 37 4.68 -22.07 15.45
N THR A 38 5.40 -21.92 14.35
CA THR A 38 5.15 -22.66 13.11
C THR A 38 5.37 -24.15 13.30
N ALA A 39 6.43 -24.53 14.02
CA ALA A 39 6.69 -25.94 14.36
C ALA A 39 5.59 -26.57 15.22
N GLU A 40 4.91 -25.78 16.05
CA GLU A 40 3.81 -26.23 16.92
C GLU A 40 2.45 -26.29 16.19
N ARG A 41 2.32 -25.68 15.01
CA ARG A 41 1.05 -25.55 14.25
C ARG A 41 0.79 -26.75 13.33
N LEU A 42 0.80 -27.95 13.83
CA LEU A 42 0.56 -29.15 13.05
C LEU A 42 -0.81 -29.11 12.32
N GLY A 43 -0.79 -29.40 11.02
CA GLY A 43 -1.99 -29.48 10.18
C GLY A 43 -2.64 -28.14 9.82
N LYS A 44 -2.01 -26.99 10.11
CA LYS A 44 -2.47 -25.66 9.69
C LYS A 44 -1.62 -25.13 8.55
N PRO A 45 -2.20 -24.30 7.65
CA PRO A 45 -1.42 -23.65 6.59
C PRO A 45 -0.27 -22.82 7.15
N TYR A 46 0.84 -22.79 6.41
CA TYR A 46 1.96 -21.88 6.70
C TYR A 46 1.49 -20.42 6.64
N GLN A 47 2.01 -19.59 7.54
CA GLN A 47 1.78 -18.14 7.54
C GLN A 47 3.10 -17.44 7.24
N ALA A 48 3.17 -16.72 6.13
CA ALA A 48 4.35 -15.94 5.79
C ALA A 48 4.60 -14.81 6.80
N LEU A 49 5.87 -14.56 7.12
CA LEU A 49 6.32 -13.45 7.95
C LEU A 49 7.19 -12.50 7.15
N TYR A 50 6.82 -11.22 7.14
CA TYR A 50 7.56 -10.15 6.47
C TYR A 50 8.35 -9.32 7.48
N GLY A 51 9.62 -9.05 7.17
CA GLY A 51 10.42 -8.06 7.89
C GLY A 51 10.06 -6.64 7.45
N VAL A 52 10.38 -5.62 8.24
CA VAL A 52 10.10 -4.22 7.89
C VAL A 52 11.39 -3.43 7.85
N VAL A 53 11.59 -2.64 6.78
CA VAL A 53 12.72 -1.76 6.59
C VAL A 53 12.33 -0.33 6.93
N GLN A 54 12.98 0.25 7.93
CA GLN A 54 12.88 1.64 8.36
C GLN A 54 14.10 2.46 7.87
N GLY A 55 14.21 3.75 8.20
CA GLY A 55 15.37 4.58 7.86
C GLY A 55 15.01 5.97 7.31
N ALA A 56 13.73 6.35 7.33
CA ALA A 56 13.22 7.65 6.86
C ALA A 56 13.76 8.00 5.44
N ASN A 57 14.31 9.20 5.24
CA ASN A 57 14.86 9.67 3.97
C ASN A 57 16.39 9.45 3.84
N TYR A 58 16.99 8.65 4.72
CA TYR A 58 18.44 8.46 4.71
C TYR A 58 18.82 7.18 3.95
N GLU A 59 19.46 7.32 2.80
CA GLU A 59 19.86 6.21 1.94
C GLU A 59 20.71 5.18 2.70
N ASP A 60 21.74 5.64 3.43
CA ASP A 60 22.63 4.78 4.19
C ASP A 60 21.90 3.98 5.27
N LEU A 61 20.89 4.57 5.94
CA LEU A 61 20.07 3.86 6.91
C LEU A 61 19.15 2.84 6.23
N ARG A 62 18.54 3.19 5.10
CA ARG A 62 17.70 2.28 4.30
C ARG A 62 18.49 1.07 3.81
N ARG A 63 19.66 1.29 3.22
CA ARG A 63 20.54 0.22 2.74
C ARG A 63 21.02 -0.67 3.89
N ARG A 64 21.41 -0.09 5.03
CA ARG A 64 21.79 -0.83 6.22
C ARG A 64 20.64 -1.67 6.76
N ALA A 65 19.45 -1.06 6.95
CA ALA A 65 18.27 -1.76 7.43
C ALA A 65 17.85 -2.88 6.48
N ALA A 66 17.88 -2.65 5.17
CA ALA A 66 17.58 -3.66 4.17
C ALA A 66 18.53 -4.85 4.24
N SER A 67 19.85 -4.61 4.32
CA SER A 67 20.85 -5.67 4.48
C SER A 67 20.66 -6.47 5.78
N GLN A 68 20.32 -5.78 6.88
CA GLN A 68 20.02 -6.44 8.16
C GLN A 68 18.78 -7.36 8.04
N ILE A 69 17.70 -6.87 7.45
CA ILE A 69 16.46 -7.66 7.26
C ILE A 69 16.70 -8.79 6.25
N ALA A 70 17.45 -8.57 5.18
CA ALA A 70 17.82 -9.59 4.20
C ALA A 70 18.57 -10.77 4.82
N SER A 71 19.36 -10.52 5.87
CA SER A 71 20.12 -11.56 6.59
C SER A 71 19.27 -12.47 7.46
N LEU A 72 17.99 -12.15 7.65
CA LEU A 72 17.05 -12.94 8.45
C LEU A 72 16.14 -13.78 7.56
N ASP A 73 15.56 -14.82 8.14
CA ASP A 73 14.67 -15.77 7.45
C ASP A 73 13.23 -15.24 7.40
N PHE A 74 13.02 -14.15 6.63
CA PHE A 74 11.72 -13.62 6.29
C PHE A 74 11.26 -14.10 4.92
N ASP A 75 9.96 -14.31 4.74
CA ASP A 75 9.35 -14.67 3.46
C ASP A 75 9.29 -13.48 2.48
N GLY A 76 9.26 -12.27 2.99
CA GLY A 76 9.21 -11.04 2.23
C GLY A 76 9.61 -9.82 3.05
N VAL A 77 9.55 -8.65 2.47
CA VAL A 77 9.91 -7.39 3.11
C VAL A 77 8.82 -6.33 2.96
N GLY A 78 8.59 -5.56 4.02
CA GLY A 78 7.78 -4.35 4.03
C GLY A 78 8.66 -3.12 3.96
N ILE A 79 8.42 -2.26 2.98
CA ILE A 79 9.05 -0.95 2.83
C ILE A 79 8.20 0.04 3.63
N GLY A 80 8.64 0.33 4.85
CA GLY A 80 7.90 1.11 5.82
C GLY A 80 8.51 2.47 6.14
N GLY A 81 7.84 3.19 7.04
CA GLY A 81 8.30 4.45 7.58
C GLY A 81 7.85 5.67 6.81
N ALA A 82 8.10 6.85 7.40
CA ALA A 82 7.82 8.12 6.75
C ALA A 82 8.83 8.36 5.62
N ILE A 83 8.33 8.59 4.41
CA ILE A 83 9.11 8.81 3.18
C ILE A 83 8.56 10.06 2.50
N GLU A 84 9.44 10.97 2.09
CA GLU A 84 9.01 12.07 1.22
C GLU A 84 8.61 11.54 -0.16
N LYS A 85 7.48 12.02 -0.67
CA LYS A 85 6.97 11.58 -1.98
C LYS A 85 7.99 11.66 -3.10
N ARG A 86 8.79 12.74 -3.14
CA ARG A 86 9.76 13.00 -4.22
C ARG A 86 10.88 11.96 -4.33
N ILE A 87 11.11 11.17 -3.27
CA ILE A 87 12.18 10.15 -3.21
C ILE A 87 11.65 8.74 -2.98
N ILE A 88 10.35 8.51 -3.21
CA ILE A 88 9.75 7.20 -2.93
C ILE A 88 10.30 6.11 -3.84
N GLY A 89 10.49 6.42 -5.12
CA GLY A 89 11.13 5.52 -6.08
C GLY A 89 12.58 5.19 -5.68
N ASP A 90 13.37 6.23 -5.37
CA ASP A 90 14.76 6.03 -4.90
C ASP A 90 14.80 5.18 -3.63
N THR A 91 13.89 5.43 -2.69
CA THR A 91 13.80 4.65 -1.45
C THR A 91 13.48 3.18 -1.73
N CYS A 92 12.59 2.89 -2.68
CA CYS A 92 12.33 1.54 -3.16
C CYS A 92 13.61 0.91 -3.73
N ALA A 93 14.30 1.61 -4.65
CA ALA A 93 15.55 1.15 -5.27
C ALA A 93 16.61 0.80 -4.21
N TRP A 94 16.88 1.69 -3.26
CA TRP A 94 17.88 1.45 -2.20
C TRP A 94 17.62 0.19 -1.37
N ILE A 95 16.34 -0.13 -1.16
CA ILE A 95 15.95 -1.32 -0.40
C ILE A 95 15.99 -2.56 -1.30
N CYS A 96 15.43 -2.48 -2.51
CA CYS A 96 15.35 -3.59 -3.44
C CYS A 96 16.74 -4.09 -3.89
N ASP A 97 17.72 -3.17 -4.08
CA ASP A 97 19.11 -3.51 -4.38
C ASP A 97 19.76 -4.45 -3.35
N ALA A 98 19.34 -4.37 -2.10
CA ALA A 98 19.88 -5.17 -1.00
C ALA A 98 19.08 -6.44 -0.72
N MET A 99 17.91 -6.62 -1.37
CA MET A 99 17.01 -7.73 -1.13
C MET A 99 17.16 -8.83 -2.19
N PRO A 100 17.07 -10.13 -1.81
CA PRO A 100 16.97 -11.22 -2.78
C PRO A 100 15.76 -11.06 -3.72
N GLU A 101 15.93 -11.33 -5.01
CA GLU A 101 14.86 -11.19 -6.02
C GLU A 101 13.63 -12.05 -5.74
N ASN A 102 13.82 -13.20 -5.14
CA ASN A 102 12.75 -14.16 -4.85
C ASN A 102 11.91 -13.81 -3.61
N ARG A 103 12.17 -12.68 -2.94
CA ARG A 103 11.40 -12.22 -1.79
C ARG A 103 10.45 -11.11 -2.20
N PRO A 104 9.12 -11.25 -2.01
CA PRO A 104 8.15 -10.18 -2.28
C PRO A 104 8.46 -8.90 -1.49
N ARG A 105 8.28 -7.74 -2.16
CA ARG A 105 8.50 -6.41 -1.61
C ARG A 105 7.18 -5.67 -1.52
N HIS A 106 6.71 -5.47 -0.31
CA HIS A 106 5.45 -4.81 -0.02
C HIS A 106 5.66 -3.35 0.38
N VAL A 107 5.10 -2.41 -0.37
CA VAL A 107 5.24 -0.97 -0.10
C VAL A 107 4.06 -0.50 0.74
N LEU A 108 4.33 -0.17 1.99
CA LEU A 108 3.31 0.14 2.99
C LEU A 108 2.71 1.55 2.81
N GLY A 109 1.38 1.63 2.77
CA GLY A 109 0.65 2.88 2.87
C GLY A 109 0.63 3.76 1.60
N ILE A 110 0.95 3.23 0.43
CA ILE A 110 1.03 3.97 -0.84
C ILE A 110 -0.19 3.70 -1.72
N ALA A 111 -0.85 4.80 -2.17
CA ALA A 111 -1.99 4.77 -3.09
C ALA A 111 -2.10 6.00 -4.01
N SER A 112 -1.03 6.76 -4.21
CA SER A 112 -0.97 7.69 -5.35
C SER A 112 -0.59 6.91 -6.59
N VAL A 113 -1.27 7.10 -7.70
CA VAL A 113 -0.99 6.38 -8.95
C VAL A 113 0.47 6.58 -9.38
N ASP A 114 0.95 7.82 -9.35
CA ASP A 114 2.35 8.14 -9.71
C ASP A 114 3.36 7.47 -8.77
N ASP A 115 3.06 7.44 -7.46
CA ASP A 115 3.93 6.80 -6.46
C ASP A 115 3.96 5.27 -6.65
N ILE A 116 2.83 4.65 -7.04
CA ILE A 116 2.75 3.23 -7.37
C ILE A 116 3.65 2.91 -8.56
N PHE A 117 3.55 3.68 -9.66
CA PHE A 117 4.42 3.49 -10.82
C PHE A 117 5.90 3.64 -10.43
N ALA A 118 6.26 4.71 -9.69
CA ALA A 118 7.62 4.91 -9.24
C ALA A 118 8.14 3.75 -8.37
N CYS A 119 7.28 3.17 -7.52
CA CYS A 119 7.66 2.02 -6.71
C CYS A 119 7.82 0.75 -7.53
N VAL A 120 6.90 0.46 -8.48
CA VAL A 120 6.97 -0.73 -9.34
C VAL A 120 8.23 -0.68 -10.22
N GLU A 121 8.52 0.46 -10.86
CA GLU A 121 9.73 0.68 -11.65
C GLU A 121 11.02 0.43 -10.86
N ASN A 122 10.95 0.53 -9.53
CA ASN A 122 12.07 0.32 -8.61
C ASN A 122 11.93 -0.95 -7.74
N GLY A 123 11.14 -1.92 -8.18
CA GLY A 123 11.08 -3.27 -7.62
C GLY A 123 10.05 -3.50 -6.52
N GLY A 124 9.07 -2.61 -6.33
CA GLY A 124 7.92 -2.84 -5.44
C GLY A 124 6.88 -3.76 -6.08
N ASP A 125 6.42 -4.79 -5.36
CA ASP A 125 5.53 -5.83 -5.88
C ASP A 125 4.08 -5.68 -5.45
N THR A 126 3.84 -5.29 -4.19
CA THR A 126 2.49 -5.21 -3.61
C THR A 126 2.32 -3.96 -2.76
N PHE A 127 1.07 -3.54 -2.57
CA PHE A 127 0.73 -2.27 -1.93
C PHE A 127 -0.48 -2.42 -1.01
N ASP A 128 -0.54 -1.59 0.03
CA ASP A 128 -1.75 -1.34 0.81
C ASP A 128 -1.94 0.14 1.06
N CYS A 129 -3.17 0.59 1.19
CA CYS A 129 -3.45 1.94 1.67
C CYS A 129 -4.92 2.14 2.05
N VAL A 130 -5.17 2.96 3.06
CA VAL A 130 -6.52 3.41 3.42
C VAL A 130 -7.08 4.50 2.49
N ALA A 131 -6.24 5.09 1.62
CA ALA A 131 -6.63 6.25 0.82
C ALA A 131 -7.81 5.99 -0.13
N PRO A 132 -7.94 4.86 -0.83
CA PRO A 132 -9.09 4.60 -1.69
C PRO A 132 -10.41 4.69 -0.94
N ALA A 133 -10.54 3.99 0.18
CA ALA A 133 -11.73 3.99 1.04
C ALA A 133 -11.95 5.36 1.72
N ARG A 134 -10.89 6.00 2.23
CA ARG A 134 -10.98 7.32 2.83
C ARG A 134 -11.42 8.40 1.84
N CYS A 135 -10.89 8.37 0.61
CA CYS A 135 -11.29 9.27 -0.46
C CYS A 135 -12.75 9.05 -0.87
N ALA A 136 -13.18 7.79 -0.99
CA ALA A 136 -14.56 7.42 -1.29
C ALA A 136 -15.55 8.01 -0.27
N ARG A 137 -15.28 7.89 1.02
CA ARG A 137 -16.13 8.49 2.08
C ARG A 137 -16.25 10.01 1.97
N ASN A 138 -15.26 10.68 1.38
CA ASN A 138 -15.29 12.11 1.11
C ASN A 138 -15.90 12.47 -0.25
N GLY A 139 -16.29 11.47 -1.04
CA GLY A 139 -16.90 11.65 -2.37
C GLY A 139 -15.89 11.80 -3.50
N ALA A 140 -14.62 11.49 -3.27
CA ALA A 140 -13.60 11.48 -4.32
C ALA A 140 -13.57 10.11 -5.00
N ILE A 141 -13.81 10.09 -6.30
CA ILE A 141 -13.87 8.92 -7.16
C ILE A 141 -12.65 8.87 -8.06
N TYR A 142 -11.95 7.74 -8.09
CA TYR A 142 -10.83 7.49 -8.99
C TYR A 142 -11.34 6.95 -10.32
N THR A 143 -10.76 7.43 -11.43
CA THR A 143 -11.05 6.95 -12.78
C THR A 143 -9.79 6.95 -13.63
N ARG A 144 -9.81 6.29 -14.78
CA ARG A 144 -8.70 6.31 -15.75
C ARG A 144 -8.37 7.71 -16.28
N SER A 145 -9.34 8.63 -16.28
CA SER A 145 -9.14 10.03 -16.67
C SER A 145 -8.75 10.96 -15.51
N GLY A 146 -8.52 10.40 -14.32
CA GLY A 146 -8.15 11.14 -13.11
C GLY A 146 -9.23 11.06 -12.02
N ARG A 147 -9.09 11.89 -11.00
CA ARG A 147 -9.97 11.88 -9.83
C ARG A 147 -10.97 13.04 -9.86
N TYR A 148 -12.26 12.76 -9.61
CA TYR A 148 -13.28 13.80 -9.48
C TYR A 148 -14.04 13.69 -8.15
N ASN A 149 -14.74 14.78 -7.78
CA ASN A 149 -15.63 14.78 -6.62
C ASN A 149 -17.08 14.61 -7.09
N ILE A 150 -17.69 13.49 -6.69
CA ILE A 150 -19.06 13.13 -7.08
C ILE A 150 -20.11 14.12 -6.53
N LYS A 151 -19.81 14.83 -5.43
CA LYS A 151 -20.72 15.82 -4.82
C LYS A 151 -20.83 17.15 -5.60
N ARG A 152 -20.16 17.29 -6.75
CA ARG A 152 -20.33 18.47 -7.61
C ARG A 152 -21.73 18.49 -8.21
N ALA A 153 -22.31 19.69 -8.39
CA ALA A 153 -23.69 19.88 -8.84
C ALA A 153 -24.01 19.18 -10.17
N GLN A 154 -23.03 19.07 -11.07
CA GLN A 154 -23.17 18.42 -12.36
C GLN A 154 -23.55 16.93 -12.27
N HIS A 155 -23.23 16.25 -11.16
CA HIS A 155 -23.49 14.82 -10.96
C HIS A 155 -24.86 14.54 -10.30
N LYS A 156 -25.58 15.57 -9.86
CA LYS A 156 -26.85 15.42 -9.14
C LYS A 156 -27.93 14.70 -9.94
N PHE A 157 -27.93 14.84 -11.26
CA PHE A 157 -28.87 14.21 -12.16
C PHE A 157 -28.16 13.40 -13.26
N ASP A 158 -26.96 12.95 -12.99
CA ASP A 158 -26.17 12.11 -13.89
C ASP A 158 -26.47 10.64 -13.60
N PHE A 159 -27.23 10.00 -14.49
CA PHE A 159 -27.68 8.62 -14.35
C PHE A 159 -26.69 7.60 -14.95
N GLY A 160 -25.52 8.05 -15.44
CA GLY A 160 -24.44 7.17 -15.87
C GLY A 160 -23.70 6.50 -14.68
N PRO A 161 -22.82 5.53 -14.98
CA PRO A 161 -21.99 4.86 -13.95
C PRO A 161 -20.95 5.82 -13.36
N LEU A 162 -20.29 5.43 -12.29
CA LEU A 162 -19.19 6.25 -11.71
C LEU A 162 -18.06 6.45 -12.73
N GLU A 163 -17.78 5.45 -13.56
CA GLU A 163 -16.84 5.51 -14.68
C GLU A 163 -17.37 4.67 -15.85
N GLU A 164 -17.36 5.25 -17.06
CA GLU A 164 -17.77 4.54 -18.26
C GLU A 164 -16.82 3.38 -18.55
N GLY A 165 -17.40 2.20 -18.88
CA GLY A 165 -16.64 1.00 -19.15
C GLY A 165 -16.10 0.27 -17.92
N CYS A 166 -16.29 0.80 -16.71
CA CYS A 166 -15.92 0.12 -15.48
C CYS A 166 -16.91 -1.02 -15.17
N ASP A 167 -16.37 -2.21 -14.89
CA ASP A 167 -17.14 -3.43 -14.62
C ASP A 167 -17.32 -3.75 -13.13
N CYS A 168 -16.96 -2.84 -12.22
CA CYS A 168 -17.17 -3.04 -10.79
C CYS A 168 -18.66 -3.12 -10.44
N TYR A 169 -18.96 -3.73 -9.30
CA TYR A 169 -20.33 -3.90 -8.81
C TYR A 169 -21.11 -2.57 -8.80
N THR A 170 -20.49 -1.49 -8.32
CA THR A 170 -21.15 -0.19 -8.23
C THR A 170 -21.50 0.37 -9.60
N CYS A 171 -20.58 0.36 -10.56
CA CYS A 171 -20.83 0.88 -11.91
C CYS A 171 -21.87 0.09 -12.70
N ARG A 172 -21.97 -1.23 -12.44
CA ARG A 172 -22.97 -2.09 -13.09
C ARG A 172 -24.39 -1.89 -12.58
N HIS A 173 -24.54 -1.46 -11.33
CA HIS A 173 -25.86 -1.48 -10.67
C HIS A 173 -26.36 -0.11 -10.20
N TYR A 174 -25.52 0.91 -10.13
CA TYR A 174 -25.85 2.22 -9.55
C TYR A 174 -25.33 3.37 -10.39
N SER A 175 -26.05 4.48 -10.36
CA SER A 175 -25.70 5.71 -11.07
C SER A 175 -24.90 6.68 -10.18
N ARG A 176 -24.21 7.63 -10.82
CA ARG A 176 -23.56 8.77 -10.12
C ARG A 176 -24.58 9.53 -9.27
N ALA A 177 -25.76 9.83 -9.83
CA ALA A 177 -26.82 10.55 -9.10
C ALA A 177 -27.24 9.83 -7.82
N TYR A 178 -27.35 8.50 -7.86
CA TYR A 178 -27.75 7.71 -6.69
C TYR A 178 -26.66 7.72 -5.62
N VAL A 179 -25.40 7.48 -6.00
CA VAL A 179 -24.27 7.50 -5.06
C VAL A 179 -24.05 8.91 -4.48
N ASP A 180 -24.18 9.98 -5.30
CA ASP A 180 -24.16 11.37 -4.83
C ASP A 180 -25.26 11.62 -3.79
N HIS A 181 -26.49 11.18 -4.08
CA HIS A 181 -27.63 11.30 -3.15
C HIS A 181 -27.32 10.64 -1.80
N LEU A 182 -26.85 9.39 -1.80
CA LEU A 182 -26.52 8.67 -0.57
C LEU A 182 -25.41 9.36 0.23
N LEU A 183 -24.36 9.83 -0.45
CA LEU A 183 -23.25 10.53 0.21
C LEU A 183 -23.68 11.87 0.81
N ARG A 184 -24.61 12.60 0.17
CA ARG A 184 -25.20 13.84 0.72
C ARG A 184 -26.12 13.55 1.91
N ALA A 185 -26.90 12.49 1.84
CA ALA A 185 -27.74 12.01 2.93
C ALA A 185 -26.95 11.39 4.09
N ARG A 186 -25.63 11.22 3.93
CA ARG A 186 -24.71 10.53 4.87
C ARG A 186 -25.07 9.09 5.14
N GLU A 187 -25.64 8.41 4.13
CA GLU A 187 -25.97 7.00 4.19
C GLU A 187 -24.70 6.14 4.03
N PHE A 188 -24.52 5.16 4.91
CA PHE A 188 -23.35 4.27 4.89
C PHE A 188 -23.20 3.51 3.56
N ASN A 189 -24.31 3.14 2.93
CA ASN A 189 -24.30 2.48 1.62
C ASN A 189 -23.58 3.33 0.55
N GLY A 190 -23.70 4.66 0.60
CA GLY A 190 -22.97 5.54 -0.31
C GLY A 190 -21.45 5.43 -0.14
N PHE A 191 -20.98 5.34 1.12
CA PHE A 191 -19.56 5.12 1.40
C PHE A 191 -19.09 3.75 0.91
N THR A 192 -19.90 2.70 1.13
CA THR A 192 -19.60 1.34 0.68
C THR A 192 -19.51 1.27 -0.86
N LEU A 193 -20.51 1.78 -1.57
CA LEU A 193 -20.54 1.76 -3.02
C LEU A 193 -19.38 2.53 -3.65
N ALA A 194 -19.07 3.72 -3.14
CA ALA A 194 -17.93 4.50 -3.60
C ALA A 194 -16.58 3.80 -3.30
N THR A 195 -16.48 3.11 -2.14
CA THR A 195 -15.29 2.35 -1.77
C THR A 195 -15.08 1.15 -2.70
N ILE A 196 -16.14 0.37 -2.99
CA ILE A 196 -16.08 -0.77 -3.93
C ILE A 196 -15.49 -0.32 -5.27
N HIS A 197 -15.94 0.82 -5.79
CA HIS A 197 -15.42 1.34 -7.05
C HIS A 197 -13.95 1.75 -6.93
N ASN A 198 -13.58 2.51 -5.92
CA ASN A 198 -12.20 2.97 -5.75
C ASN A 198 -11.22 1.82 -5.53
N GLU A 199 -11.59 0.81 -4.73
CA GLU A 199 -10.76 -0.38 -4.54
C GLU A 199 -10.61 -1.17 -5.86
N HIS A 200 -11.71 -1.35 -6.59
CA HIS A 200 -11.68 -1.99 -7.90
C HIS A 200 -10.73 -1.26 -8.87
N PHE A 201 -10.75 0.08 -8.87
CA PHE A 201 -9.83 0.89 -9.69
C PHE A 201 -8.36 0.54 -9.40
N PHE A 202 -7.96 0.48 -8.12
CA PHE A 202 -6.57 0.19 -7.77
C PHE A 202 -6.18 -1.26 -8.05
N VAL A 203 -7.07 -2.22 -7.81
CA VAL A 203 -6.83 -3.63 -8.16
C VAL A 203 -6.62 -3.75 -9.67
N LYS A 204 -7.51 -3.14 -10.46
CA LYS A 204 -7.42 -3.16 -11.92
C LYS A 204 -6.17 -2.45 -12.45
N LEU A 205 -5.77 -1.34 -11.81
CA LEU A 205 -4.53 -0.64 -12.15
C LEU A 205 -3.31 -1.56 -11.99
N LEU A 206 -3.22 -2.27 -10.88
CA LEU A 206 -2.12 -3.20 -10.62
C LEU A 206 -2.14 -4.42 -11.55
N ASP A 207 -3.34 -4.91 -11.89
CA ASP A 207 -3.47 -5.98 -12.89
C ASP A 207 -3.01 -5.53 -14.29
N ASP A 208 -3.36 -4.29 -14.68
CA ASP A 208 -2.93 -3.72 -15.96
C ASP A 208 -1.40 -3.48 -15.98
N ILE A 209 -0.81 -3.02 -14.86
CA ILE A 209 0.65 -2.88 -14.71
C ILE A 209 1.32 -4.26 -14.85
N ARG A 210 0.82 -5.27 -14.14
CA ARG A 210 1.35 -6.64 -14.20
C ARG A 210 1.29 -7.20 -15.63
N ALA A 211 0.15 -7.06 -16.30
CA ALA A 211 -0.01 -7.48 -17.69
C ALA A 211 0.96 -6.77 -18.64
N SER A 212 1.30 -5.50 -18.37
CA SER A 212 2.28 -4.74 -19.14
C SER A 212 3.73 -5.19 -18.93
N ILE A 213 4.03 -5.79 -17.78
CA ILE A 213 5.36 -6.35 -17.47
C ILE A 213 5.53 -7.74 -18.11
N ASP A 214 4.46 -8.54 -18.06
CA ASP A 214 4.47 -9.93 -18.57
C ASP A 214 4.41 -10.02 -20.10
N GLY A 215 4.02 -8.96 -20.80
CA GLY A 215 3.73 -8.91 -22.19
C GLY A 215 4.24 -8.52 -23.27
#